data_ecf18a8f661f6422e3c1b67d539358ec
#
_entry.id   ecf18a8f661f6422e3c1b67d539358ec
#
_cell.length_a   1.000
_cell.length_b   1.000
_cell.length_c   1.000
_cell.angle_alpha   90.00
_cell.angle_beta   90.00
_cell.angle_gamma   90.00
#
_symmetry.space_group_name_H-M   'P 1'
#
loop_
_entity.id
_entity.type
_entity.pdbx_description
1 polymer ?
#
loop_
_entity_poly.entity_id
_entity_poly.type
_entity_poly.pdbx_seq_one_letter_code
_entity_poly.pdbx_strand_id
1 'polypeptide(L)'
;MDNQMIGTQYVQKPETPETKRMKGNFAFFGTGSFLYALFYTFCMFRNPSGITFPFFIAATLFFFCFSLRKLGLTLKRGSGFYMISIGLLALSTMCTDDERIIFLNKLGILLLLMSFLLKQFYDVTDWKLGKYFEGMMCMIFGSLGELARPFQDGAAFVRKKECKHNATVLYGLLGLLIGLPVLLAVTALLSSADAVFRQVAQGVIQSLRLGNVFPICVRIAGMFLVVYLVIAFLCEKTLGSSVADLRKGEPVVAITITALLSFVYVLFSGIQIVYLFLGRMQLPEGYSYAEYAREGFFQLLAVSILNFVIVVVCMSFFQESRILQGILTVMSLCTFVMIASSALRMMIYIRFYYLTFLRILVLWTLAVLFLLFIGVIIGIYRERFPLFRYGVVVVTVLYLGLSFSHPDYFIAKVNLANTGENAVESSFFLAEESYSDMGYLRSLSADAAPVVVPYLEQHGEGTEDRYVKRMEKRIGTLGIRTYNVSRHIAAGYMENLK
;
A
#
# COMPACT_ATOMS: atom_id res chain seq x y z
N MET A 1 -6.54 62.07 -17.92
CA MET A 1 -6.89 60.62 -18.07
C MET A 1 -5.86 59.84 -17.28
N ASP A 2 -6.16 59.66 -16.01
CA ASP A 2 -5.26 58.96 -15.08
C ASP A 2 -5.46 57.44 -15.20
N ASN A 3 -4.47 56.77 -15.71
CA ASN A 3 -4.38 55.32 -15.72
C ASN A 3 -3.93 54.86 -14.30
N GLN A 4 -4.90 54.62 -13.42
CA GLN A 4 -4.66 53.86 -12.19
C GLN A 4 -4.48 52.41 -12.56
N MET A 5 -3.24 51.96 -12.62
CA MET A 5 -2.90 50.52 -12.56
C MET A 5 -3.32 49.98 -11.18
N ILE A 6 -4.43 49.23 -11.19
CA ILE A 6 -4.87 48.43 -10.04
C ILE A 6 -3.87 47.31 -9.88
N GLY A 7 -2.85 47.54 -9.06
CA GLY A 7 -1.97 46.49 -8.56
C GLY A 7 -2.80 45.52 -7.72
N THR A 8 -3.05 44.33 -8.23
CA THR A 8 -3.58 43.22 -7.45
C THR A 8 -2.61 42.94 -6.28
N GLN A 9 -2.88 43.52 -5.12
CA GLN A 9 -2.26 43.12 -3.88
C GLN A 9 -2.59 41.64 -3.66
N TYR A 10 -1.62 40.77 -3.89
CA TYR A 10 -1.68 39.39 -3.40
C TYR A 10 -1.79 39.46 -1.87
N VAL A 11 -2.99 39.28 -1.36
CA VAL A 11 -3.23 39.13 0.07
C VAL A 11 -2.48 37.87 0.53
N GLN A 12 -1.29 38.06 1.10
CA GLN A 12 -0.50 36.97 1.65
C GLN A 12 -1.34 36.33 2.78
N LYS A 13 -1.75 35.10 2.55
CA LYS A 13 -2.47 34.29 3.55
C LYS A 13 -1.61 34.24 4.81
N PRO A 14 -2.18 34.56 6.02
CA PRO A 14 -1.39 34.58 7.24
C PRO A 14 -0.74 33.21 7.49
N GLU A 15 0.58 33.23 7.72
CA GLU A 15 1.33 32.00 8.01
C GLU A 15 0.84 31.36 9.30
N THR A 16 0.64 30.04 9.24
CA THR A 16 0.24 29.25 10.42
C THR A 16 1.34 29.24 11.50
N PRO A 17 1.01 29.05 12.78
CA PRO A 17 2.00 28.94 13.85
C PRO A 17 3.02 27.82 13.60
N GLU A 18 2.59 26.72 12.99
CA GLU A 18 3.44 25.58 12.67
C GLU A 18 4.43 25.92 11.57
N THR A 19 4.02 26.64 10.52
CA THR A 19 4.91 27.15 9.48
C THR A 19 5.96 28.07 10.05
N LYS A 20 5.58 28.99 10.94
CA LYS A 20 6.54 29.90 11.61
C LYS A 20 7.56 29.12 12.44
N ARG A 21 7.11 28.08 13.18
CA ARG A 21 8.01 27.22 13.98
C ARG A 21 8.94 26.39 13.09
N MET A 22 8.44 25.87 11.96
CA MET A 22 9.25 25.13 10.99
C MET A 22 10.39 26.02 10.44
N LYS A 23 10.06 27.23 9.99
CA LYS A 23 11.04 28.24 9.52
C LYS A 23 12.04 28.63 10.60
N GLY A 24 11.57 28.84 11.83
CA GLY A 24 12.42 29.16 12.98
C GLY A 24 13.42 28.04 13.34
N ASN A 25 13.05 26.80 13.08
CA ASN A 25 13.87 25.61 13.34
C ASN A 25 14.43 24.99 12.05
N PHE A 26 14.71 25.79 11.03
CA PHE A 26 15.23 25.31 9.74
C PHE A 26 16.48 24.44 9.89
N ALA A 27 17.38 24.77 10.81
CA ALA A 27 18.56 23.94 11.08
C ALA A 27 18.18 22.47 11.37
N PHE A 28 17.12 22.25 12.16
CA PHE A 28 16.62 20.90 12.45
C PHE A 28 15.91 20.28 11.23
N PHE A 29 14.96 20.99 10.61
CA PHE A 29 14.17 20.43 9.51
C PHE A 29 15.00 20.22 8.24
N GLY A 30 15.91 21.13 7.91
CA GLY A 30 16.81 21.01 6.76
C GLY A 30 17.86 19.90 6.96
N THR A 31 18.67 20.00 8.03
CA THR A 31 19.73 19.00 8.28
C THR A 31 19.14 17.64 8.69
N GLY A 32 18.07 17.62 9.46
CA GLY A 32 17.37 16.38 9.86
C GLY A 32 16.78 15.65 8.66
N SER A 33 16.11 16.32 7.74
CA SER A 33 15.61 15.71 6.51
C SER A 33 16.73 15.19 5.61
N PHE A 34 17.87 15.90 5.58
CA PHE A 34 19.04 15.46 4.83
C PHE A 34 19.68 14.19 5.44
N LEU A 35 19.88 14.18 6.77
CA LEU A 35 20.38 13.00 7.48
C LEU A 35 19.42 11.80 7.35
N TYR A 36 18.13 12.07 7.42
CA TYR A 36 17.11 11.05 7.16
C TYR A 36 17.21 10.47 5.74
N ALA A 37 17.42 11.31 4.73
CA ALA A 37 17.58 10.87 3.34
C ALA A 37 18.87 10.05 3.13
N LEU A 38 19.95 10.41 3.82
CA LEU A 38 21.19 9.60 3.85
C LEU A 38 20.92 8.23 4.47
N PHE A 39 20.26 8.20 5.63
CA PHE A 39 19.94 6.95 6.32
C PHE A 39 18.98 6.08 5.50
N TYR A 40 17.95 6.66 4.89
CA TYR A 40 17.10 5.97 3.92
C TYR A 40 17.89 5.31 2.80
N THR A 41 18.80 6.08 2.20
CA THR A 41 19.59 5.57 1.07
C THR A 41 20.53 4.45 1.53
N PHE A 42 21.16 4.57 2.69
CA PHE A 42 21.96 3.50 3.28
C PHE A 42 21.16 2.23 3.53
N CYS A 43 19.95 2.34 4.10
CA CYS A 43 19.12 1.19 4.42
C CYS A 43 18.53 0.51 3.17
N MET A 44 18.10 1.30 2.18
CA MET A 44 17.25 0.83 1.09
C MET A 44 17.97 0.66 -0.25
N PHE A 45 19.23 1.11 -0.39
CA PHE A 45 19.96 0.98 -1.64
C PHE A 45 20.27 -0.50 -1.94
N ARG A 46 19.66 -1.04 -3.01
CA ARG A 46 19.77 -2.46 -3.41
C ARG A 46 19.41 -3.44 -2.29
N ASN A 47 18.50 -3.04 -1.42
CA ASN A 47 18.06 -3.84 -0.27
C ASN A 47 16.56 -3.62 -0.01
N PRO A 48 15.68 -4.38 -0.67
CA PRO A 48 14.23 -4.17 -0.56
C PRO A 48 13.61 -4.70 0.74
N SER A 49 14.21 -5.70 1.42
CA SER A 49 13.58 -6.44 2.53
C SER A 49 14.55 -6.92 3.61
N GLY A 50 15.77 -6.35 3.67
CA GLY A 50 16.75 -6.74 4.68
C GLY A 50 16.48 -6.18 6.08
N ILE A 51 17.27 -6.62 7.07
CA ILE A 51 17.17 -6.20 8.48
C ILE A 51 17.20 -4.68 8.68
N THR A 52 17.81 -3.92 7.78
CA THR A 52 17.84 -2.46 7.85
C THR A 52 16.49 -1.81 7.58
N PHE A 53 15.52 -2.51 6.99
CA PHE A 53 14.18 -1.97 6.73
C PHE A 53 13.40 -1.65 8.02
N PRO A 54 13.25 -2.56 9.02
CA PRO A 54 12.66 -2.23 10.31
C PRO A 54 13.36 -1.08 11.03
N PHE A 55 14.69 -1.02 11.00
CA PHE A 55 15.45 0.10 11.59
C PHE A 55 15.16 1.44 10.90
N PHE A 56 15.05 1.41 9.57
CA PHE A 56 14.64 2.59 8.80
C PHE A 56 13.24 3.07 9.19
N ILE A 57 12.28 2.16 9.33
CA ILE A 57 10.91 2.49 9.73
C ILE A 57 10.87 3.01 11.17
N ALA A 58 11.65 2.43 12.10
CA ALA A 58 11.78 2.95 13.46
C ALA A 58 12.35 4.39 13.46
N ALA A 59 13.39 4.65 12.66
CA ALA A 59 13.94 5.99 12.49
C ALA A 59 12.93 6.96 11.85
N THR A 60 12.10 6.48 10.92
CA THR A 60 11.00 7.27 10.32
C THR A 60 9.99 7.72 11.38
N LEU A 61 9.52 6.79 12.20
CA LEU A 61 8.60 7.11 13.30
C LEU A 61 9.22 8.07 14.31
N PHE A 62 10.48 7.83 14.67
CA PHE A 62 11.23 8.71 15.56
C PHE A 62 11.37 10.13 14.99
N PHE A 63 11.77 10.25 13.72
CA PHE A 63 11.93 11.54 13.04
C PHE A 63 10.62 12.32 13.00
N PHE A 64 9.50 11.68 12.62
CA PHE A 64 8.21 12.36 12.59
C PHE A 64 7.70 12.71 14.01
N CYS A 65 7.85 11.84 15.00
CA CYS A 65 7.47 12.15 16.38
C CYS A 65 8.28 13.32 16.95
N PHE A 66 9.58 13.39 16.65
CA PHE A 66 10.43 14.49 17.08
C PHE A 66 10.09 15.79 16.32
N SER A 67 9.80 15.69 15.02
CA SER A 67 9.32 16.82 14.21
C SER A 67 8.03 17.41 14.76
N LEU A 68 7.05 16.57 15.14
CA LEU A 68 5.81 17.02 15.77
C LEU A 68 6.08 17.78 17.06
N ARG A 69 6.97 17.28 17.93
CA ARG A 69 7.37 18.00 19.16
C ARG A 69 8.00 19.36 18.87
N LYS A 70 8.86 19.45 17.85
CA LYS A 70 9.49 20.74 17.45
C LYS A 70 8.46 21.73 16.89
N LEU A 71 7.41 21.23 16.24
CA LEU A 71 6.28 22.04 15.78
C LEU A 71 5.31 22.41 16.92
N GLY A 72 5.51 21.88 18.15
CA GLY A 72 4.66 22.11 19.29
C GLY A 72 3.34 21.34 19.26
N LEU A 73 3.30 20.25 18.47
CA LEU A 73 2.17 19.34 18.41
C LEU A 73 2.38 18.16 19.37
N THR A 74 1.34 17.78 20.09
CA THR A 74 1.34 16.61 20.97
C THR A 74 0.74 15.41 20.24
N LEU A 75 1.22 14.21 20.57
CA LEU A 75 0.66 12.98 19.99
C LEU A 75 -0.79 12.78 20.44
N LYS A 76 -1.70 12.71 19.47
CA LYS A 76 -3.12 12.52 19.70
C LYS A 76 -3.42 11.08 20.17
N ARG A 77 -4.46 10.91 20.98
CA ARG A 77 -4.92 9.60 21.48
C ARG A 77 -5.15 8.61 20.33
N GLY A 78 -4.69 7.36 20.48
CA GLY A 78 -4.81 6.30 19.47
C GLY A 78 -3.73 6.35 18.37
N SER A 79 -2.69 7.20 18.51
CA SER A 79 -1.51 7.20 17.63
C SER A 79 -0.68 5.92 17.77
N GLY A 80 -0.69 5.31 18.95
CA GLY A 80 0.03 4.07 19.23
C GLY A 80 -0.36 2.91 18.31
N PHE A 81 -1.65 2.80 17.97
CA PHE A 81 -2.10 1.78 17.00
C PHE A 81 -1.35 1.88 15.65
N TYR A 82 -1.28 3.08 15.08
CA TYR A 82 -0.57 3.31 13.81
C TYR A 82 0.92 2.98 13.93
N MET A 83 1.57 3.45 15.01
CA MET A 83 3.00 3.23 15.22
C MET A 83 3.35 1.74 15.39
N ILE A 84 2.56 1.01 16.20
CA ILE A 84 2.74 -0.42 16.42
C ILE A 84 2.50 -1.20 15.11
N SER A 85 1.42 -0.90 14.39
CA SER A 85 1.08 -1.57 13.14
C SER A 85 2.15 -1.35 12.06
N ILE A 86 2.65 -0.11 11.92
CA ILE A 86 3.75 0.23 11.01
C ILE A 86 5.02 -0.56 11.40
N GLY A 87 5.35 -0.65 12.68
CA GLY A 87 6.49 -1.42 13.18
C GLY A 87 6.35 -2.92 12.90
N LEU A 88 5.16 -3.49 13.13
CA LEU A 88 4.89 -4.92 12.86
C LEU A 88 4.98 -5.23 11.36
N LEU A 89 4.44 -4.39 10.47
CA LEU A 89 4.58 -4.56 9.02
C LEU A 89 6.04 -4.48 8.56
N ALA A 90 6.82 -3.59 9.19
CA ALA A 90 8.25 -3.49 8.91
C ALA A 90 9.01 -4.78 9.34
N LEU A 91 8.69 -5.34 10.50
CA LEU A 91 9.24 -6.62 10.97
C LEU A 91 8.84 -7.77 10.04
N SER A 92 7.57 -7.86 9.65
CA SER A 92 7.10 -8.87 8.69
C SER A 92 7.85 -8.79 7.36
N THR A 93 8.18 -7.59 6.87
CA THR A 93 8.97 -7.42 5.63
C THR A 93 10.37 -8.04 5.72
N MET A 94 10.98 -8.07 6.90
CA MET A 94 12.27 -8.76 7.14
C MET A 94 12.09 -10.29 7.25
N CYS A 95 10.90 -10.75 7.67
CA CYS A 95 10.64 -12.17 7.91
C CYS A 95 10.26 -12.95 6.65
N THR A 96 9.79 -12.29 5.59
CA THR A 96 9.35 -12.93 4.33
C THR A 96 10.24 -12.58 3.14
N ASP A 97 10.33 -13.47 2.14
CA ASP A 97 10.94 -13.21 0.83
C ASP A 97 9.88 -13.10 -0.30
N ASP A 98 8.59 -13.20 0.03
CA ASP A 98 7.52 -13.01 -0.96
C ASP A 98 7.43 -11.54 -1.39
N GLU A 99 7.79 -11.27 -2.64
CA GLU A 99 7.81 -9.91 -3.22
C GLU A 99 6.43 -9.23 -3.18
N ARG A 100 5.34 -10.02 -3.27
CA ARG A 100 3.96 -9.53 -3.21
C ARG A 100 3.63 -9.02 -1.80
N ILE A 101 3.98 -9.80 -0.76
CA ILE A 101 3.81 -9.39 0.64
C ILE A 101 4.71 -8.20 0.97
N ILE A 102 5.97 -8.20 0.52
CA ILE A 102 6.89 -7.07 0.70
C ILE A 102 6.33 -5.78 0.09
N PHE A 103 5.76 -5.86 -1.11
CA PHE A 103 5.12 -4.71 -1.77
C PHE A 103 3.90 -4.21 -1.00
N LEU A 104 3.00 -5.12 -0.61
CA LEU A 104 1.80 -4.79 0.16
C LEU A 104 2.13 -4.24 1.55
N ASN A 105 3.17 -4.76 2.23
CA ASN A 105 3.66 -4.22 3.50
C ASN A 105 4.12 -2.76 3.36
N LYS A 106 4.91 -2.46 2.33
CA LYS A 106 5.37 -1.09 2.07
C LYS A 106 4.22 -0.14 1.76
N LEU A 107 3.25 -0.60 0.96
CA LEU A 107 2.03 0.16 0.66
C LEU A 107 1.21 0.40 1.95
N GLY A 108 1.02 -0.64 2.77
CA GLY A 108 0.33 -0.56 4.06
C GLY A 108 1.01 0.43 5.02
N ILE A 109 2.35 0.35 5.13
CA ILE A 109 3.15 1.29 5.94
C ILE A 109 2.95 2.73 5.45
N LEU A 110 2.99 2.96 4.13
CA LEU A 110 2.79 4.29 3.55
C LEU A 110 1.39 4.83 3.89
N LEU A 111 0.33 4.06 3.67
CA LEU A 111 -1.06 4.47 3.94
C LEU A 111 -1.30 4.73 5.44
N LEU A 112 -0.75 3.88 6.31
CA LEU A 112 -0.83 4.07 7.76
C LEU A 112 -0.05 5.31 8.21
N LEU A 113 1.14 5.57 7.65
CA LEU A 113 1.94 6.75 7.94
C LEU A 113 1.21 8.03 7.49
N MET A 114 0.62 8.03 6.29
CA MET A 114 -0.20 9.14 5.81
C MET A 114 -1.40 9.40 6.74
N SER A 115 -2.13 8.34 7.13
CA SER A 115 -3.25 8.43 8.06
C SER A 115 -2.81 8.96 9.43
N PHE A 116 -1.66 8.49 9.93
CA PHE A 116 -1.04 8.97 11.16
C PHE A 116 -0.72 10.46 11.09
N LEU A 117 -0.05 10.91 10.03
CA LEU A 117 0.32 12.32 9.86
C LEU A 117 -0.90 13.22 9.73
N LEU A 118 -1.89 12.87 8.92
CA LEU A 118 -3.14 13.63 8.81
C LEU A 118 -3.81 13.79 10.17
N LYS A 119 -3.86 12.71 10.96
CA LYS A 119 -4.42 12.75 12.32
C LYS A 119 -3.67 13.69 13.26
N GLN A 120 -2.34 13.83 13.14
CA GLN A 120 -1.57 14.73 14.00
C GLN A 120 -1.80 16.21 13.66
N PHE A 121 -1.85 16.55 12.39
CA PHE A 121 -1.93 17.94 11.93
C PHE A 121 -3.36 18.50 11.88
N TYR A 122 -4.37 17.64 11.63
CA TYR A 122 -5.77 18.05 11.46
C TYR A 122 -6.67 17.46 12.53
N ASP A 123 -7.78 18.14 12.84
CA ASP A 123 -8.85 17.52 13.58
C ASP A 123 -9.67 16.63 12.63
N VAL A 124 -9.47 15.33 12.80
CA VAL A 124 -10.08 14.31 11.95
C VAL A 124 -11.27 13.62 12.64
N THR A 125 -11.82 14.23 13.72
CA THR A 125 -12.87 13.60 14.53
C THR A 125 -14.12 13.35 13.71
N ASP A 126 -14.50 14.33 12.88
CA ASP A 126 -15.71 14.30 12.07
C ASP A 126 -15.44 13.94 10.60
N TRP A 127 -14.20 13.54 10.27
CA TRP A 127 -13.87 13.19 8.89
C TRP A 127 -14.51 11.87 8.46
N LYS A 128 -15.27 11.92 7.38
CA LYS A 128 -15.78 10.74 6.67
C LYS A 128 -14.69 10.13 5.78
N LEU A 129 -14.91 8.92 5.28
CA LEU A 129 -13.95 8.17 4.45
C LEU A 129 -13.47 8.98 3.23
N GLY A 130 -14.37 9.67 2.53
CA GLY A 130 -14.03 10.52 1.38
C GLY A 130 -13.05 11.64 1.72
N LYS A 131 -13.19 12.27 2.91
CA LYS A 131 -12.30 13.35 3.35
C LYS A 131 -10.89 12.85 3.68
N TYR A 132 -10.76 11.64 4.24
CA TYR A 132 -9.46 11.01 4.42
C TYR A 132 -8.77 10.72 3.09
N PHE A 133 -9.53 10.19 2.10
CA PHE A 133 -8.99 9.96 0.77
C PHE A 133 -8.55 11.26 0.09
N GLU A 134 -9.39 12.30 0.13
CA GLU A 134 -9.04 13.64 -0.33
C GLU A 134 -7.78 14.16 0.36
N GLY A 135 -7.70 14.04 1.69
CA GLY A 135 -6.54 14.46 2.47
C GLY A 135 -5.25 13.74 2.07
N MET A 136 -5.31 12.43 1.81
CA MET A 136 -4.17 11.67 1.31
C MET A 136 -3.75 12.11 -0.09
N MET A 137 -4.71 12.31 -1.00
CA MET A 137 -4.43 12.78 -2.35
C MET A 137 -3.83 14.20 -2.34
N CYS A 138 -4.43 15.10 -1.55
CA CYS A 138 -3.88 16.45 -1.35
C CYS A 138 -2.49 16.41 -0.72
N MET A 139 -2.18 15.49 0.18
CA MET A 139 -0.84 15.36 0.76
C MET A 139 0.18 14.92 -0.30
N ILE A 140 -0.20 14.04 -1.24
CA ILE A 140 0.69 13.61 -2.32
C ILE A 140 0.91 14.74 -3.33
N PHE A 141 -0.17 15.27 -3.90
CA PHE A 141 -0.08 16.24 -4.99
C PHE A 141 0.15 17.67 -4.49
N GLY A 142 -0.43 18.05 -3.36
CA GLY A 142 -0.28 19.38 -2.79
C GLY A 142 1.13 19.64 -2.26
N SER A 143 1.82 18.61 -1.76
CA SER A 143 3.22 18.74 -1.34
C SER A 143 4.14 19.15 -2.50
N LEU A 144 3.82 18.81 -3.75
CA LEU A 144 4.58 19.25 -4.91
C LEU A 144 4.52 20.78 -5.11
N GLY A 145 3.44 21.42 -4.65
CA GLY A 145 3.33 22.89 -4.67
C GLY A 145 4.34 23.59 -3.76
N GLU A 146 4.88 22.90 -2.76
CA GLU A 146 5.85 23.42 -1.81
C GLU A 146 7.32 23.29 -2.28
N LEU A 147 7.57 22.95 -3.55
CA LEU A 147 8.90 22.65 -4.09
C LEU A 147 9.91 23.79 -3.87
N ALA A 148 9.48 25.04 -3.85
CA ALA A 148 10.31 26.20 -3.59
C ALA A 148 10.65 26.43 -2.09
N ARG A 149 9.91 25.81 -1.18
CA ARG A 149 10.00 26.02 0.29
C ARG A 149 11.38 25.70 0.88
N PRO A 150 12.00 24.53 0.61
CA PRO A 150 13.31 24.22 1.20
C PRO A 150 14.35 25.30 0.88
N PHE A 151 14.24 25.91 -0.30
CA PHE A 151 15.15 26.94 -0.79
C PHE A 151 14.87 28.31 -0.18
N GLN A 152 13.59 28.68 -0.08
CA GLN A 152 13.16 29.93 0.56
C GLN A 152 13.52 29.95 2.05
N ASP A 153 13.23 28.85 2.75
CA ASP A 153 13.51 28.72 4.18
C ASP A 153 15.02 28.66 4.45
N GLY A 154 15.79 27.98 3.58
CA GLY A 154 17.24 27.96 3.61
C GLY A 154 17.85 29.34 3.39
N ALA A 155 17.38 30.08 2.38
CA ALA A 155 17.80 31.43 2.11
C ALA A 155 17.51 32.40 3.28
N ALA A 156 16.31 32.31 3.87
CA ALA A 156 15.92 33.09 5.03
C ALA A 156 16.80 32.80 6.27
N PHE A 157 17.11 31.49 6.50
CA PHE A 157 17.98 31.08 7.58
C PHE A 157 19.39 31.64 7.46
N VAL A 158 19.97 31.61 6.25
CA VAL A 158 21.32 32.16 6.00
C VAL A 158 21.37 33.68 6.20
N ARG A 159 20.36 34.41 5.69
CA ARG A 159 20.26 35.86 5.87
C ARG A 159 20.22 36.26 7.37
N LYS A 160 19.54 35.46 8.21
CA LYS A 160 19.39 35.74 9.65
C LYS A 160 20.71 35.55 10.43
N LYS A 161 21.62 34.73 9.95
CA LYS A 161 22.84 34.29 10.65
C LYS A 161 24.09 35.14 10.37
N GLU A 162 23.97 36.20 9.56
CA GLU A 162 25.07 37.16 9.20
C GLU A 162 26.40 36.54 8.74
N CYS A 163 26.45 35.26 8.41
CA CYS A 163 27.66 34.57 7.94
C CYS A 163 27.83 34.76 6.45
N LYS A 164 28.39 35.91 6.01
CA LYS A 164 28.62 36.24 4.59
C LYS A 164 29.42 35.17 3.83
N HIS A 165 30.40 34.52 4.46
CA HIS A 165 31.26 33.55 3.78
C HIS A 165 30.64 32.18 3.59
N ASN A 166 29.82 31.72 4.55
CA ASN A 166 29.15 30.43 4.47
C ASN A 166 27.85 30.47 3.63
N ALA A 167 27.32 31.65 3.34
CA ALA A 167 26.11 31.83 2.55
C ALA A 167 26.31 31.35 1.10
N THR A 168 27.45 31.71 0.48
CA THR A 168 27.75 31.33 -0.92
C THR A 168 27.89 29.83 -1.08
N VAL A 169 28.54 29.16 -0.11
CA VAL A 169 28.66 27.68 -0.11
C VAL A 169 27.28 27.00 0.05
N LEU A 170 26.45 27.53 0.94
CA LEU A 170 25.10 26.98 1.15
C LEU A 170 24.20 27.19 -0.08
N TYR A 171 24.27 28.38 -0.71
CA TYR A 171 23.54 28.62 -1.97
C TYR A 171 24.07 27.74 -3.11
N GLY A 172 25.39 27.49 -3.17
CA GLY A 172 25.97 26.54 -4.10
C GLY A 172 25.48 25.10 -3.88
N LEU A 173 25.45 24.63 -2.62
CA LEU A 173 24.93 23.32 -2.26
C LEU A 173 23.40 23.19 -2.55
N LEU A 174 22.63 24.23 -2.27
CA LEU A 174 21.22 24.30 -2.61
C LEU A 174 21.02 24.29 -4.14
N GLY A 175 21.82 25.07 -4.88
CA GLY A 175 21.80 25.05 -6.35
C GLY A 175 22.16 23.68 -6.93
N LEU A 176 23.11 22.98 -6.34
CA LEU A 176 23.47 21.61 -6.72
C LEU A 176 22.34 20.61 -6.40
N LEU A 177 21.70 20.76 -5.25
CA LEU A 177 20.59 19.90 -4.81
C LEU A 177 19.37 20.01 -5.74
N ILE A 178 19.09 21.20 -6.26
CA ILE A 178 18.03 21.41 -7.27
C ILE A 178 18.52 21.04 -8.67
N GLY A 179 19.71 21.54 -9.01
CA GLY A 179 20.26 21.41 -10.36
C GLY A 179 20.47 19.96 -10.75
N LEU A 180 20.85 19.09 -9.79
CA LEU A 180 21.13 17.69 -10.06
C LEU A 180 19.88 16.92 -10.54
N PRO A 181 18.73 16.94 -9.85
CA PRO A 181 17.51 16.30 -10.36
C PRO A 181 17.00 16.87 -11.68
N VAL A 182 17.09 18.20 -11.86
CA VAL A 182 16.71 18.85 -13.12
C VAL A 182 17.65 18.44 -14.25
N LEU A 183 18.96 18.45 -14.02
CA LEU A 183 19.96 17.99 -14.97
C LEU A 183 19.69 16.54 -15.40
N LEU A 184 19.29 15.69 -14.45
CA LEU A 184 18.94 14.32 -14.69
C LEU A 184 17.72 14.14 -15.56
N ALA A 185 16.64 14.84 -15.21
CA ALA A 185 15.40 14.80 -15.97
C ALA A 185 15.66 15.28 -17.42
N VAL A 186 16.41 16.37 -17.58
CA VAL A 186 16.77 16.89 -18.92
C VAL A 186 17.68 15.92 -19.66
N THR A 187 18.70 15.35 -18.99
CA THR A 187 19.61 14.37 -19.62
C THR A 187 18.85 13.10 -20.04
N ALA A 188 17.89 12.62 -19.23
CA ALA A 188 17.05 11.48 -19.56
C ALA A 188 16.15 11.78 -20.77
N LEU A 189 15.53 12.96 -20.82
CA LEU A 189 14.70 13.40 -21.96
C LEU A 189 15.52 13.53 -23.24
N LEU A 190 16.69 14.17 -23.17
CA LEU A 190 17.59 14.31 -24.32
C LEU A 190 18.12 12.95 -24.79
N SER A 191 18.46 12.05 -23.85
CA SER A 191 18.90 10.67 -24.19
C SER A 191 17.78 9.83 -24.79
N SER A 192 16.51 10.14 -24.51
CA SER A 192 15.38 9.48 -25.16
C SER A 192 15.10 10.04 -26.56
N ALA A 193 15.41 11.32 -26.78
CA ALA A 193 15.17 12.02 -28.04
C ALA A 193 16.27 11.78 -29.07
N ASP A 194 17.54 11.64 -28.64
CA ASP A 194 18.70 11.52 -29.54
C ASP A 194 19.62 10.35 -29.15
N ALA A 195 19.89 9.45 -30.12
CA ALA A 195 20.71 8.26 -29.92
C ALA A 195 22.20 8.59 -29.76
N VAL A 196 22.69 9.62 -30.46
CA VAL A 196 24.09 10.07 -30.38
C VAL A 196 24.36 10.72 -29.01
N PHE A 197 23.43 11.57 -28.55
CA PHE A 197 23.51 12.14 -27.20
C PHE A 197 23.50 11.06 -26.12
N ARG A 198 22.65 10.02 -26.28
CA ARG A 198 22.61 8.86 -25.37
C ARG A 198 23.97 8.17 -25.28
N GLN A 199 24.61 7.91 -26.41
CA GLN A 199 25.91 7.24 -26.45
C GLN A 199 27.00 8.07 -25.78
N VAL A 200 27.04 9.38 -26.04
CA VAL A 200 27.99 10.31 -25.41
C VAL A 200 27.74 10.41 -23.89
N ALA A 201 26.48 10.58 -23.47
CA ALA A 201 26.11 10.65 -22.06
C ALA A 201 26.47 9.36 -21.30
N GLN A 202 26.22 8.18 -21.89
CA GLN A 202 26.62 6.89 -21.31
C GLN A 202 28.17 6.77 -21.24
N GLY A 203 28.90 7.21 -22.24
CA GLY A 203 30.36 7.23 -22.24
C GLY A 203 30.93 8.11 -21.13
N VAL A 204 30.36 9.30 -20.91
CA VAL A 204 30.76 10.20 -19.80
C VAL A 204 30.48 9.57 -18.44
N ILE A 205 29.28 8.98 -18.25
CA ILE A 205 28.90 8.30 -16.99
C ILE A 205 29.82 7.11 -16.70
N GLN A 206 30.19 6.33 -17.72
CA GLN A 206 31.10 5.20 -17.58
C GLN A 206 32.53 5.62 -17.30
N SER A 207 33.05 6.65 -18.00
CA SER A 207 34.41 7.15 -17.79
C SER A 207 34.64 7.79 -16.42
N LEU A 208 33.60 8.40 -15.84
CA LEU A 208 33.64 8.95 -14.48
C LEU A 208 33.49 7.89 -13.37
N ARG A 209 33.32 6.59 -13.70
CA ARG A 209 33.01 5.50 -12.76
C ARG A 209 31.83 5.84 -11.81
N LEU A 210 30.93 6.72 -12.25
CA LEU A 210 29.81 7.24 -11.47
C LEU A 210 28.60 6.29 -11.41
N GLY A 211 28.71 5.07 -11.96
CA GLY A 211 27.59 4.14 -12.11
C GLY A 211 26.80 3.85 -10.83
N ASN A 212 27.42 3.99 -9.65
CA ASN A 212 26.75 3.82 -8.37
C ASN A 212 26.50 5.15 -7.63
N VAL A 213 27.34 6.17 -7.82
CA VAL A 213 27.27 7.44 -7.08
C VAL A 213 26.02 8.23 -7.49
N PHE A 214 25.75 8.27 -8.77
CA PHE A 214 24.66 9.01 -9.35
C PHE A 214 23.25 8.55 -8.85
N PRO A 215 22.87 7.26 -8.91
CA PRO A 215 21.61 6.79 -8.33
C PRO A 215 21.51 7.07 -6.82
N ILE A 216 22.63 7.06 -6.10
CA ILE A 216 22.69 7.37 -4.67
C ILE A 216 22.33 8.84 -4.44
N CYS A 217 22.97 9.77 -5.17
CA CYS A 217 22.71 11.20 -5.05
C CYS A 217 21.25 11.55 -5.38
N VAL A 218 20.68 10.94 -6.43
CA VAL A 218 19.27 11.13 -6.80
C VAL A 218 18.32 10.67 -5.70
N ARG A 219 18.60 9.52 -5.09
CA ARG A 219 17.78 9.00 -3.98
C ARG A 219 17.84 9.89 -2.75
N ILE A 220 19.02 10.40 -2.41
CA ILE A 220 19.20 11.32 -1.29
C ILE A 220 18.43 12.61 -1.55
N ALA A 221 18.61 13.23 -2.72
CA ALA A 221 17.93 14.47 -3.09
C ALA A 221 16.40 14.27 -3.14
N GLY A 222 15.93 13.21 -3.80
CA GLY A 222 14.50 12.91 -3.88
C GLY A 222 13.87 12.67 -2.51
N MET A 223 14.51 11.87 -1.65
CA MET A 223 13.97 11.58 -0.32
C MET A 223 14.02 12.79 0.61
N PHE A 224 15.07 13.62 0.53
CA PHE A 224 15.13 14.91 1.21
C PHE A 224 13.94 15.80 0.84
N LEU A 225 13.70 15.96 -0.48
CA LEU A 225 12.57 16.75 -0.98
C LEU A 225 11.24 16.17 -0.49
N VAL A 226 10.98 14.90 -0.69
CA VAL A 226 9.70 14.26 -0.29
C VAL A 226 9.40 14.55 1.19
N VAL A 227 10.35 14.31 2.08
CA VAL A 227 10.12 14.47 3.53
C VAL A 227 9.92 15.94 3.90
N TYR A 228 10.78 16.84 3.39
CA TYR A 228 10.68 18.27 3.67
C TYR A 228 9.35 18.85 3.15
N LEU A 229 8.98 18.52 1.89
CA LEU A 229 7.75 19.01 1.25
C LEU A 229 6.49 18.52 1.95
N VAL A 230 6.45 17.26 2.36
CA VAL A 230 5.30 16.71 3.12
C VAL A 230 5.13 17.45 4.45
N ILE A 231 6.21 17.69 5.20
CA ILE A 231 6.13 18.44 6.46
C ILE A 231 5.69 19.89 6.19
N ALA A 232 6.25 20.55 5.18
CA ALA A 232 5.92 21.93 4.81
C ALA A 232 4.42 22.05 4.45
N PHE A 233 3.91 21.16 3.59
CA PHE A 233 2.49 21.10 3.21
C PHE A 233 1.58 20.91 4.42
N LEU A 234 1.91 19.98 5.30
CA LEU A 234 1.11 19.72 6.51
C LEU A 234 1.11 20.91 7.48
N CYS A 235 2.21 21.67 7.55
CA CYS A 235 2.31 22.88 8.38
C CYS A 235 1.42 24.01 7.86
N GLU A 236 1.15 24.10 6.56
CA GLU A 236 0.25 25.13 5.99
C GLU A 236 -1.22 24.94 6.36
N LYS A 237 -1.62 23.75 6.81
CA LYS A 237 -3.01 23.43 7.20
C LYS A 237 -4.04 23.84 6.12
N THR A 238 -3.72 23.56 4.86
CA THR A 238 -4.60 23.90 3.73
C THR A 238 -5.89 23.10 3.71
N LEU A 239 -5.89 21.91 4.32
CA LEU A 239 -7.07 21.05 4.48
C LEU A 239 -7.89 21.60 5.65
N GLY A 240 -8.89 22.40 5.36
CA GLY A 240 -9.75 23.01 6.37
C GLY A 240 -10.38 21.99 7.33
N SER A 241 -10.53 22.39 8.60
CA SER A 241 -11.19 21.59 9.64
C SER A 241 -12.71 21.53 9.46
N SER A 242 -13.29 22.47 8.71
CA SER A 242 -14.73 22.49 8.46
C SER A 242 -15.10 21.37 7.49
N VAL A 243 -15.68 20.32 8.01
CA VAL A 243 -16.45 19.37 7.22
C VAL A 243 -17.66 20.15 6.72
N ALA A 244 -17.61 20.67 5.50
CA ALA A 244 -18.83 21.07 4.83
C ALA A 244 -19.69 19.80 4.76
N ASP A 245 -20.90 19.85 5.31
CA ASP A 245 -21.82 18.71 5.16
C ASP A 245 -22.07 18.51 3.67
N LEU A 246 -21.45 17.49 3.10
CA LEU A 246 -21.57 17.15 1.67
C LEU A 246 -22.91 16.50 1.34
N ARG A 247 -23.77 16.26 2.35
CA ARG A 247 -25.12 15.69 2.18
C ARG A 247 -26.09 16.70 1.57
N LYS A 248 -25.78 17.16 0.35
CA LYS A 248 -26.64 18.08 -0.41
C LYS A 248 -27.54 17.36 -1.42
N GLY A 249 -27.26 16.08 -1.69
CA GLY A 249 -27.99 15.31 -2.67
C GLY A 249 -29.40 14.95 -2.19
N GLU A 250 -30.40 15.11 -3.06
CA GLU A 250 -31.77 14.66 -2.82
C GLU A 250 -31.81 13.16 -2.61
N PRO A 251 -32.38 12.65 -1.51
CA PRO A 251 -32.39 11.23 -1.20
C PRO A 251 -33.15 10.39 -2.22
N VAL A 252 -34.11 10.97 -2.95
CA VAL A 252 -34.90 10.29 -3.97
C VAL A 252 -34.02 9.68 -5.07
N VAL A 253 -32.96 10.36 -5.47
CA VAL A 253 -32.03 9.85 -6.49
C VAL A 253 -31.33 8.58 -5.99
N ALA A 254 -30.79 8.64 -4.77
CA ALA A 254 -30.15 7.46 -4.15
C ALA A 254 -31.15 6.32 -3.95
N ILE A 255 -32.36 6.61 -3.45
CA ILE A 255 -33.44 5.63 -3.24
C ILE A 255 -33.77 4.92 -4.55
N THR A 256 -33.96 5.67 -5.65
CA THR A 256 -34.34 5.09 -6.95
C THR A 256 -33.26 4.13 -7.45
N ILE A 257 -31.98 4.56 -7.44
CA ILE A 257 -30.86 3.73 -7.92
C ILE A 257 -30.71 2.49 -7.04
N THR A 258 -30.65 2.68 -5.71
CA THR A 258 -30.36 1.57 -4.78
C THR A 258 -31.57 0.63 -4.65
N ALA A 259 -32.80 1.08 -4.85
CA ALA A 259 -33.99 0.23 -4.87
C ALA A 259 -34.00 -0.70 -6.09
N LEU A 260 -33.68 -0.18 -7.28
CA LEU A 260 -33.54 -1.02 -8.49
C LEU A 260 -32.46 -2.08 -8.34
N LEU A 261 -31.27 -1.69 -7.83
CA LEU A 261 -30.20 -2.63 -7.57
C LEU A 261 -30.59 -3.66 -6.50
N SER A 262 -31.20 -3.22 -5.40
CA SER A 262 -31.64 -4.11 -4.32
C SER A 262 -32.68 -5.13 -4.79
N PHE A 263 -33.59 -4.74 -5.68
CA PHE A 263 -34.54 -5.69 -6.26
C PHE A 263 -33.85 -6.86 -6.97
N VAL A 264 -32.88 -6.54 -7.85
CA VAL A 264 -32.06 -7.58 -8.54
C VAL A 264 -31.27 -8.41 -7.54
N TYR A 265 -30.69 -7.76 -6.51
CA TYR A 265 -29.89 -8.47 -5.50
C TYR A 265 -30.71 -9.40 -4.60
N VAL A 266 -31.95 -9.05 -4.26
CA VAL A 266 -32.86 -9.92 -3.51
C VAL A 266 -33.21 -11.16 -4.35
N LEU A 267 -33.54 -11.00 -5.63
CA LEU A 267 -33.77 -12.13 -6.54
C LEU A 267 -32.54 -13.03 -6.64
N PHE A 268 -31.37 -12.45 -6.88
CA PHE A 268 -30.13 -13.18 -6.96
C PHE A 268 -29.81 -13.92 -5.64
N SER A 269 -29.95 -13.25 -4.49
CA SER A 269 -29.70 -13.84 -3.18
C SER A 269 -30.66 -14.98 -2.89
N GLY A 270 -31.94 -14.86 -3.27
CA GLY A 270 -32.92 -15.94 -3.16
C GLY A 270 -32.51 -17.18 -3.96
N ILE A 271 -32.05 -16.97 -5.21
CA ILE A 271 -31.53 -18.07 -6.04
C ILE A 271 -30.31 -18.70 -5.37
N GLN A 272 -29.35 -17.90 -4.89
CA GLN A 272 -28.15 -18.43 -4.24
C GLN A 272 -28.45 -19.22 -2.96
N ILE A 273 -29.42 -18.77 -2.15
CA ILE A 273 -29.82 -19.46 -0.93
C ILE A 273 -30.44 -20.83 -1.28
N VAL A 274 -31.35 -20.89 -2.25
CA VAL A 274 -32.04 -22.14 -2.62
C VAL A 274 -31.07 -23.13 -3.26
N TYR A 275 -30.26 -22.67 -4.22
CA TYR A 275 -29.43 -23.57 -5.02
C TYR A 275 -28.10 -23.91 -4.35
N LEU A 276 -27.43 -22.97 -3.73
CA LEU A 276 -26.07 -23.17 -3.21
C LEU A 276 -26.06 -23.68 -1.76
N PHE A 277 -26.95 -23.13 -0.89
CA PHE A 277 -26.94 -23.45 0.54
C PHE A 277 -27.91 -24.56 0.96
N LEU A 278 -29.05 -24.73 0.25
CA LEU A 278 -30.03 -25.78 0.57
C LEU A 278 -29.74 -27.11 -0.16
N GLY A 279 -28.62 -27.25 -0.84
CA GLY A 279 -28.16 -28.50 -1.44
C GLY A 279 -29.03 -29.05 -2.60
N ARG A 280 -29.93 -28.23 -3.17
CA ARG A 280 -30.70 -28.56 -4.37
C ARG A 280 -29.93 -28.30 -5.68
N MET A 281 -28.62 -28.37 -5.61
CA MET A 281 -27.71 -28.02 -6.71
C MET A 281 -27.74 -29.14 -7.75
N GLN A 282 -28.65 -29.05 -8.70
CA GLN A 282 -28.49 -29.70 -10.00
C GLN A 282 -27.68 -28.70 -10.85
N LEU A 283 -26.46 -29.07 -11.19
CA LEU A 283 -25.65 -28.26 -12.12
C LEU A 283 -26.42 -28.13 -13.43
N PRO A 284 -26.38 -26.97 -14.10
CA PRO A 284 -26.87 -26.84 -15.46
C PRO A 284 -26.19 -27.89 -16.36
N GLU A 285 -26.95 -28.46 -17.29
CA GLU A 285 -26.42 -29.45 -18.25
C GLU A 285 -25.20 -28.88 -18.96
N GLY A 286 -24.08 -29.61 -18.93
CA GLY A 286 -22.83 -29.23 -19.59
C GLY A 286 -21.79 -28.53 -18.70
N TYR A 287 -22.08 -28.27 -17.42
CA TYR A 287 -21.09 -27.68 -16.50
C TYR A 287 -20.49 -28.72 -15.54
N SER A 288 -19.15 -28.71 -15.43
CA SER A 288 -18.48 -29.39 -14.31
C SER A 288 -18.55 -28.52 -13.03
N TYR A 289 -18.42 -29.16 -11.85
CA TYR A 289 -18.35 -28.41 -10.57
C TYR A 289 -17.20 -27.41 -10.55
N ALA A 290 -16.09 -27.73 -11.18
CA ALA A 290 -14.91 -26.89 -11.25
C ALA A 290 -15.10 -25.66 -12.17
N GLU A 291 -15.76 -25.83 -13.32
CA GLU A 291 -16.11 -24.71 -14.22
C GLU A 291 -17.13 -23.78 -13.59
N TYR A 292 -18.16 -24.32 -12.97
CA TYR A 292 -19.14 -23.50 -12.24
C TYR A 292 -18.51 -22.73 -11.07
N ALA A 293 -17.54 -23.34 -10.36
CA ALA A 293 -16.83 -22.66 -9.28
C ALA A 293 -15.91 -21.56 -9.82
N ARG A 294 -15.24 -21.79 -10.97
CA ARG A 294 -14.36 -20.82 -11.61
C ARG A 294 -15.13 -19.63 -12.17
N GLU A 295 -16.29 -19.87 -12.74
CA GLU A 295 -17.15 -18.82 -13.26
C GLU A 295 -17.90 -18.12 -12.11
N GLY A 296 -17.81 -16.82 -12.04
CA GLY A 296 -18.66 -15.98 -11.19
C GLY A 296 -18.08 -15.53 -9.85
N PHE A 297 -17.02 -16.13 -9.29
CA PHE A 297 -16.51 -15.66 -8.00
C PHE A 297 -15.86 -14.27 -8.11
N PHE A 298 -15.14 -13.96 -9.20
CA PHE A 298 -14.57 -12.64 -9.42
C PHE A 298 -15.68 -11.58 -9.65
N GLN A 299 -16.72 -11.95 -10.37
CA GLN A 299 -17.88 -11.09 -10.60
C GLN A 299 -18.59 -10.77 -9.28
N LEU A 300 -18.81 -11.77 -8.41
CA LEU A 300 -19.42 -11.57 -7.10
C LEU A 300 -18.52 -10.71 -6.18
N LEU A 301 -17.22 -10.92 -6.22
CA LEU A 301 -16.26 -10.07 -5.51
C LEU A 301 -16.32 -8.63 -6.01
N ALA A 302 -16.30 -8.42 -7.33
CA ALA A 302 -16.37 -7.09 -7.93
C ALA A 302 -17.69 -6.38 -7.57
N VAL A 303 -18.83 -7.07 -7.65
CA VAL A 303 -20.13 -6.54 -7.23
C VAL A 303 -20.14 -6.21 -5.73
N SER A 304 -19.54 -7.05 -4.87
CA SER A 304 -19.45 -6.78 -3.43
C SER A 304 -18.61 -5.52 -3.13
N ILE A 305 -17.51 -5.32 -3.84
CA ILE A 305 -16.70 -4.09 -3.74
C ILE A 305 -17.50 -2.88 -4.24
N LEU A 306 -18.17 -3.00 -5.39
CA LEU A 306 -19.02 -1.94 -5.94
C LEU A 306 -20.13 -1.55 -4.96
N ASN A 307 -20.79 -2.53 -4.35
CA ASN A 307 -21.83 -2.32 -3.35
C ASN A 307 -21.30 -1.56 -2.13
N PHE A 308 -20.10 -1.92 -1.65
CA PHE A 308 -19.44 -1.19 -0.57
C PHE A 308 -19.23 0.29 -0.94
N VAL A 309 -18.73 0.55 -2.13
CA VAL A 309 -18.53 1.94 -2.63
C VAL A 309 -19.86 2.67 -2.73
N ILE A 310 -20.91 2.05 -3.33
CA ILE A 310 -22.22 2.67 -3.49
C ILE A 310 -22.82 3.04 -2.12
N VAL A 311 -22.80 2.12 -1.15
CA VAL A 311 -23.36 2.37 0.18
C VAL A 311 -22.61 3.51 0.87
N VAL A 312 -21.27 3.51 0.84
CA VAL A 312 -20.44 4.58 1.43
C VAL A 312 -20.69 5.92 0.74
N VAL A 313 -20.84 5.94 -0.58
CA VAL A 313 -21.17 7.15 -1.35
C VAL A 313 -22.55 7.65 -0.95
N CYS A 314 -23.56 6.78 -0.89
CA CYS A 314 -24.91 7.15 -0.47
C CYS A 314 -24.93 7.77 0.94
N MET A 315 -24.23 7.14 1.89
CA MET A 315 -24.09 7.67 3.27
C MET A 315 -23.35 9.01 3.35
N SER A 316 -22.49 9.32 2.36
CA SER A 316 -21.64 10.52 2.40
C SER A 316 -22.24 11.72 1.70
N PHE A 317 -22.99 11.53 0.61
CA PHE A 317 -23.43 12.60 -0.28
C PHE A 317 -24.93 12.90 -0.24
N PHE A 318 -25.78 11.95 0.19
CA PHE A 318 -27.21 12.13 0.20
C PHE A 318 -27.75 12.42 1.61
N GLN A 319 -28.86 13.16 1.67
CA GLN A 319 -29.57 13.47 2.92
C GLN A 319 -30.13 12.17 3.54
N GLU A 320 -30.22 12.15 4.86
CA GLU A 320 -30.74 11.01 5.59
C GLU A 320 -32.25 10.84 5.37
N SER A 321 -32.62 9.59 5.04
CA SER A 321 -34.00 9.16 4.94
C SER A 321 -34.13 7.75 5.49
N ARG A 322 -35.16 7.49 6.29
CA ARG A 322 -35.44 6.15 6.83
C ARG A 322 -35.62 5.11 5.72
N ILE A 323 -36.20 5.52 4.58
CA ILE A 323 -36.36 4.64 3.41
C ILE A 323 -35.00 4.30 2.84
N LEU A 324 -34.11 5.28 2.66
CA LEU A 324 -32.76 5.05 2.17
C LEU A 324 -31.97 4.13 3.10
N GLN A 325 -32.05 4.35 4.43
CA GLN A 325 -31.40 3.49 5.43
C GLN A 325 -31.88 2.02 5.32
N GLY A 326 -33.20 1.81 5.16
CA GLY A 326 -33.77 0.49 4.95
C GLY A 326 -33.24 -0.21 3.69
N ILE A 327 -33.24 0.50 2.55
CA ILE A 327 -32.77 -0.04 1.27
C ILE A 327 -31.27 -0.36 1.32
N LEU A 328 -30.44 0.53 1.88
CA LEU A 328 -29.01 0.30 2.04
C LEU A 328 -28.73 -0.92 2.96
N THR A 329 -29.56 -1.13 3.97
CA THR A 329 -29.46 -2.31 4.83
C THR A 329 -29.80 -3.59 4.07
N VAL A 330 -30.89 -3.61 3.29
CA VAL A 330 -31.24 -4.75 2.43
C VAL A 330 -30.12 -5.06 1.45
N MET A 331 -29.60 -4.03 0.78
CA MET A 331 -28.46 -4.16 -0.14
C MET A 331 -27.23 -4.76 0.55
N SER A 332 -26.91 -4.31 1.77
CA SER A 332 -25.80 -4.85 2.57
C SER A 332 -26.01 -6.30 2.97
N LEU A 333 -27.25 -6.69 3.36
CA LEU A 333 -27.59 -8.08 3.68
C LEU A 333 -27.48 -8.99 2.45
N CYS A 334 -27.98 -8.56 1.29
CA CYS A 334 -27.79 -9.30 0.04
C CYS A 334 -26.29 -9.45 -0.29
N THR A 335 -25.47 -8.44 -0.01
CA THR A 335 -24.03 -8.53 -0.23
C THR A 335 -23.36 -9.56 0.69
N PHE A 336 -23.81 -9.78 1.91
CA PHE A 336 -23.32 -10.91 2.74
C PHE A 336 -23.60 -12.27 2.09
N VAL A 337 -24.75 -12.45 1.46
CA VAL A 337 -25.05 -13.68 0.71
C VAL A 337 -24.09 -13.83 -0.47
N MET A 338 -23.82 -12.74 -1.20
CA MET A 338 -22.86 -12.75 -2.32
C MET A 338 -21.44 -13.08 -1.86
N ILE A 339 -20.99 -12.50 -0.74
CA ILE A 339 -19.67 -12.77 -0.12
C ILE A 339 -19.58 -14.24 0.27
N ALA A 340 -20.60 -14.80 0.95
CA ALA A 340 -20.64 -16.20 1.35
C ALA A 340 -20.64 -17.13 0.13
N SER A 341 -21.43 -16.82 -0.91
CA SER A 341 -21.47 -17.57 -2.16
C SER A 341 -20.11 -17.54 -2.88
N SER A 342 -19.47 -16.37 -2.96
CA SER A 342 -18.13 -16.23 -3.56
C SER A 342 -17.07 -17.02 -2.78
N ALA A 343 -17.13 -16.99 -1.45
CA ALA A 343 -16.22 -17.75 -0.59
C ALA A 343 -16.38 -19.26 -0.78
N LEU A 344 -17.62 -19.77 -0.83
CA LEU A 344 -17.89 -21.19 -1.10
C LEU A 344 -17.38 -21.63 -2.47
N ARG A 345 -17.67 -20.86 -3.51
CA ARG A 345 -17.12 -21.12 -4.87
C ARG A 345 -15.60 -21.14 -4.87
N MET A 346 -14.96 -20.20 -4.20
CA MET A 346 -13.50 -20.17 -4.10
C MET A 346 -12.95 -21.39 -3.34
N MET A 347 -13.59 -21.84 -2.26
CA MET A 347 -13.17 -23.04 -1.53
C MET A 347 -13.32 -24.32 -2.40
N ILE A 348 -14.42 -24.45 -3.16
CA ILE A 348 -14.60 -25.54 -4.13
C ILE A 348 -13.49 -25.46 -5.19
N TYR A 349 -13.22 -24.29 -5.73
CA TYR A 349 -12.17 -24.09 -6.74
C TYR A 349 -10.78 -24.46 -6.22
N ILE A 350 -10.45 -24.12 -4.95
CA ILE A 350 -9.19 -24.51 -4.31
C ILE A 350 -9.07 -26.03 -4.18
N ARG A 351 -10.19 -26.72 -3.88
CA ARG A 351 -10.22 -28.18 -3.72
C ARG A 351 -9.86 -28.90 -5.04
N PHE A 352 -10.27 -28.37 -6.20
CA PHE A 352 -10.01 -28.98 -7.51
C PHE A 352 -8.71 -28.51 -8.15
N TYR A 353 -8.32 -27.24 -7.95
CA TYR A 353 -7.19 -26.60 -8.65
C TYR A 353 -6.08 -26.14 -7.72
N TYR A 354 -5.99 -26.68 -6.52
CA TYR A 354 -4.99 -26.41 -5.50
C TYR A 354 -4.96 -24.93 -5.02
N LEU A 355 -4.03 -24.61 -4.12
CA LEU A 355 -3.92 -23.31 -3.49
C LEU A 355 -2.97 -22.40 -4.26
N THR A 356 -3.36 -21.13 -4.49
CA THR A 356 -2.47 -20.11 -5.04
C THR A 356 -2.57 -18.82 -4.22
N PHE A 357 -1.59 -17.94 -4.33
CA PHE A 357 -1.60 -16.65 -3.64
C PHE A 357 -2.85 -15.82 -3.95
N LEU A 358 -3.27 -15.78 -5.23
CA LEU A 358 -4.46 -15.03 -5.64
C LEU A 358 -5.73 -15.56 -4.94
N ARG A 359 -5.86 -16.88 -4.78
CA ARG A 359 -7.01 -17.51 -4.10
C ARG A 359 -7.03 -17.15 -2.62
N ILE A 360 -5.87 -17.15 -1.96
CA ILE A 360 -5.74 -16.68 -0.56
C ILE A 360 -6.14 -15.20 -0.47
N LEU A 361 -5.64 -14.36 -1.38
CA LEU A 361 -5.94 -12.93 -1.40
C LEU A 361 -7.43 -12.65 -1.61
N VAL A 362 -8.12 -13.43 -2.48
CA VAL A 362 -9.58 -13.31 -2.67
C VAL A 362 -10.33 -13.67 -1.40
N LEU A 363 -10.01 -14.80 -0.75
CA LEU A 363 -10.65 -15.19 0.53
C LEU A 363 -10.39 -14.14 1.62
N TRP A 364 -9.17 -13.63 1.71
CA TRP A 364 -8.83 -12.54 2.62
C TRP A 364 -9.66 -11.28 2.32
N THR A 365 -9.78 -10.88 1.05
CA THR A 365 -10.58 -9.71 0.65
C THR A 365 -12.05 -9.89 1.00
N LEU A 366 -12.61 -11.09 0.80
CA LEU A 366 -13.99 -11.40 1.20
C LEU A 366 -14.19 -11.30 2.71
N ALA A 367 -13.24 -11.78 3.52
CA ALA A 367 -13.26 -11.64 4.97
C ALA A 367 -13.20 -10.17 5.40
N VAL A 368 -12.34 -9.36 4.77
CA VAL A 368 -12.28 -7.90 4.98
C VAL A 368 -13.62 -7.26 4.65
N LEU A 369 -14.19 -7.52 3.47
CA LEU A 369 -15.46 -6.96 3.05
C LEU A 369 -16.59 -7.34 4.00
N PHE A 370 -16.64 -8.60 4.45
CA PHE A 370 -17.62 -9.07 5.42
C PHE A 370 -17.59 -8.19 6.70
N LEU A 371 -16.40 -8.00 7.29
CA LEU A 371 -16.27 -7.18 8.49
C LEU A 371 -16.56 -5.69 8.20
N LEU A 372 -16.14 -5.17 7.06
CA LEU A 372 -16.43 -3.78 6.69
C LEU A 372 -17.93 -3.53 6.54
N PHE A 373 -18.69 -4.47 5.98
CA PHE A 373 -20.16 -4.35 5.87
C PHE A 373 -20.85 -4.36 7.23
N ILE A 374 -20.32 -5.09 8.24
CA ILE A 374 -20.82 -4.96 9.62
C ILE A 374 -20.67 -3.51 10.10
N GLY A 375 -19.50 -2.90 9.89
CA GLY A 375 -19.28 -1.50 10.24
C GLY A 375 -20.17 -0.53 9.45
N VAL A 376 -20.43 -0.82 8.17
CA VAL A 376 -21.35 -0.04 7.33
C VAL A 376 -22.77 -0.08 7.88
N ILE A 377 -23.30 -1.25 8.22
CA ILE A 377 -24.65 -1.37 8.79
C ILE A 377 -24.75 -0.60 10.11
N ILE A 378 -23.74 -0.71 10.99
CA ILE A 378 -23.70 0.11 12.21
C ILE A 378 -23.70 1.60 11.87
N GLY A 379 -22.93 2.02 10.86
CA GLY A 379 -22.81 3.40 10.41
C GLY A 379 -24.09 3.97 9.77
N ILE A 380 -24.94 3.12 9.13
CA ILE A 380 -26.24 3.52 8.58
C ILE A 380 -27.18 4.03 9.70
N TYR A 381 -27.14 3.39 10.89
CA TYR A 381 -28.01 3.72 12.01
C TYR A 381 -27.38 4.60 13.08
N ARG A 382 -26.04 4.75 13.06
CA ARG A 382 -25.29 5.57 14.00
C ARG A 382 -24.42 6.58 13.25
N GLU A 383 -24.91 7.81 13.10
CA GLU A 383 -24.21 8.88 12.38
C GLU A 383 -22.79 9.16 12.87
N ARG A 384 -22.54 9.04 14.18
CA ARG A 384 -21.24 9.30 14.79
C ARG A 384 -20.30 8.08 14.76
N PHE A 385 -20.68 7.00 14.08
CA PHE A 385 -19.81 5.83 13.97
C PHE A 385 -18.58 6.14 13.12
N PRO A 386 -17.36 5.97 13.66
CA PRO A 386 -16.13 6.35 12.96
C PRO A 386 -15.73 5.27 11.94
N LEU A 387 -16.50 5.14 10.87
CA LEU A 387 -16.37 4.09 9.84
C LEU A 387 -14.95 3.97 9.29
N PHE A 388 -14.26 5.11 9.02
CA PHE A 388 -12.89 5.08 8.54
C PHE A 388 -11.93 4.44 9.57
N ARG A 389 -12.01 4.84 10.84
CA ARG A 389 -11.13 4.28 11.89
C ARG A 389 -11.39 2.79 12.08
N TYR A 390 -12.67 2.39 12.07
CA TYR A 390 -13.06 0.98 12.10
C TYR A 390 -12.46 0.23 10.92
N GLY A 391 -12.62 0.73 9.69
CA GLY A 391 -12.07 0.13 8.48
C GLY A 391 -10.55 0.00 8.53
N VAL A 392 -9.83 1.05 8.97
CA VAL A 392 -8.37 0.98 9.14
C VAL A 392 -7.97 -0.12 10.12
N VAL A 393 -8.67 -0.26 11.26
CA VAL A 393 -8.38 -1.32 12.25
C VAL A 393 -8.63 -2.69 11.65
N VAL A 394 -9.80 -2.92 11.04
CA VAL A 394 -10.17 -4.21 10.43
C VAL A 394 -9.16 -4.62 9.35
N VAL A 395 -8.91 -3.73 8.39
CA VAL A 395 -7.97 -4.02 7.29
C VAL A 395 -6.57 -4.27 7.83
N THR A 396 -6.08 -3.45 8.77
CA THR A 396 -4.72 -3.58 9.31
C THR A 396 -4.55 -4.87 10.09
N VAL A 397 -5.50 -5.24 10.96
CA VAL A 397 -5.41 -6.46 11.78
C VAL A 397 -5.45 -7.71 10.90
N LEU A 398 -6.40 -7.79 9.97
CA LEU A 398 -6.48 -8.92 9.04
C LEU A 398 -5.27 -8.99 8.12
N TYR A 399 -4.75 -7.82 7.70
CA TYR A 399 -3.58 -7.79 6.85
C TYR A 399 -2.29 -8.19 7.60
N LEU A 400 -2.14 -7.79 8.85
CA LEU A 400 -1.05 -8.30 9.70
C LEU A 400 -1.10 -9.83 9.82
N GLY A 401 -2.29 -10.42 9.99
CA GLY A 401 -2.46 -11.87 9.96
C GLY A 401 -1.97 -12.48 8.65
N LEU A 402 -2.37 -11.94 7.50
CA LEU A 402 -1.93 -12.39 6.18
C LEU A 402 -0.41 -12.21 6.00
N SER A 403 0.12 -11.07 6.42
CA SER A 403 1.54 -10.72 6.22
C SER A 403 2.49 -11.64 7.02
N PHE A 404 2.09 -12.08 8.21
CA PHE A 404 2.87 -13.01 9.04
C PHE A 404 2.57 -14.49 8.77
N SER A 405 1.55 -14.81 7.95
CA SER A 405 1.16 -16.22 7.69
C SER A 405 2.11 -16.95 6.74
N HIS A 406 3.06 -16.27 6.09
CA HIS A 406 3.93 -16.86 5.05
C HIS A 406 3.13 -17.64 4.00
N PRO A 407 2.34 -16.99 3.14
CA PRO A 407 1.42 -17.67 2.22
C PRO A 407 2.09 -18.73 1.34
N ASP A 408 3.31 -18.46 0.84
CA ASP A 408 4.05 -19.40 -0.02
C ASP A 408 4.42 -20.70 0.69
N TYR A 409 4.68 -20.66 2.01
CA TYR A 409 4.88 -21.86 2.82
C TYR A 409 3.61 -22.72 2.87
N PHE A 410 2.45 -22.08 3.16
CA PHE A 410 1.17 -22.79 3.20
C PHE A 410 0.77 -23.34 1.83
N ILE A 411 0.99 -22.59 0.77
CA ILE A 411 0.72 -23.03 -0.60
C ILE A 411 1.53 -24.28 -0.92
N ALA A 412 2.84 -24.27 -0.66
CA ALA A 412 3.69 -25.43 -0.89
C ALA A 412 3.23 -26.63 -0.06
N LYS A 413 2.96 -26.43 1.23
CA LYS A 413 2.54 -27.49 2.14
C LYS A 413 1.23 -28.16 1.73
N VAL A 414 0.20 -27.35 1.41
CA VAL A 414 -1.12 -27.85 1.02
C VAL A 414 -1.08 -28.54 -0.33
N ASN A 415 -0.40 -27.95 -1.31
CA ASN A 415 -0.36 -28.49 -2.66
C ASN A 415 0.42 -29.79 -2.71
N LEU A 416 1.57 -29.90 -2.04
CA LEU A 416 2.36 -31.13 -2.02
C LEU A 416 1.69 -32.25 -1.20
N ALA A 417 0.98 -31.93 -0.12
CA ALA A 417 0.22 -32.94 0.63
C ALA A 417 -0.92 -33.56 -0.20
N ASN A 418 -1.57 -32.76 -1.06
CA ASN A 418 -2.68 -33.24 -1.88
C ASN A 418 -2.22 -33.97 -3.16
N THR A 419 -0.96 -33.83 -3.58
CA THR A 419 -0.44 -34.50 -4.79
C THR A 419 -0.39 -36.04 -4.63
N GLY A 420 -0.29 -36.55 -3.39
CA GLY A 420 -0.19 -37.99 -3.09
C GLY A 420 -1.54 -38.74 -3.02
N GLU A 421 -2.60 -38.09 -2.51
CA GLU A 421 -3.87 -38.80 -2.22
C GLU A 421 -4.92 -38.69 -3.34
N ASN A 422 -4.93 -37.61 -4.12
CA ASN A 422 -5.96 -37.35 -5.12
C ASN A 422 -5.51 -37.60 -6.58
N ALA A 423 -4.27 -38.01 -6.79
CA ALA A 423 -3.73 -38.29 -8.14
C ALA A 423 -4.46 -39.42 -8.89
N VAL A 424 -5.15 -40.30 -8.17
CA VAL A 424 -5.83 -41.47 -8.74
C VAL A 424 -7.21 -41.10 -9.32
N GLU A 425 -7.93 -40.13 -8.74
CA GLU A 425 -9.25 -39.71 -9.25
C GLU A 425 -9.18 -38.59 -10.30
N SER A 426 -8.11 -37.81 -10.30
CA SER A 426 -7.92 -36.68 -11.23
C SER A 426 -7.11 -37.02 -12.48
N SER A 427 -6.51 -38.21 -12.55
CA SER A 427 -5.61 -38.61 -13.65
C SER A 427 -6.22 -38.64 -15.06
N PHE A 428 -7.54 -38.64 -15.18
CA PHE A 428 -8.21 -38.62 -16.49
C PHE A 428 -8.36 -37.19 -17.09
N PHE A 429 -8.30 -36.14 -16.27
CA PHE A 429 -8.47 -34.75 -16.71
C PHE A 429 -7.24 -33.85 -16.54
N LEU A 430 -6.15 -34.34 -15.91
CA LEU A 430 -5.09 -33.47 -15.37
C LEU A 430 -3.67 -33.74 -15.93
N ALA A 431 -3.48 -34.52 -16.96
CA ALA A 431 -2.16 -34.83 -17.50
C ALA A 431 -1.40 -33.56 -18.01
N GLU A 432 -2.11 -32.55 -18.49
CA GLU A 432 -1.52 -31.26 -18.90
C GLU A 432 -1.38 -30.25 -17.73
N GLU A 433 -2.26 -30.27 -16.72
CA GLU A 433 -2.25 -29.34 -15.59
C GLU A 433 -1.27 -29.74 -14.47
N SER A 434 -0.95 -31.03 -14.31
CA SER A 434 0.04 -31.48 -13.32
C SER A 434 1.45 -30.89 -13.58
N TYR A 435 1.79 -30.64 -14.85
CA TYR A 435 3.03 -29.97 -15.23
C TYR A 435 3.01 -28.46 -14.88
N SER A 436 1.84 -27.84 -14.90
CA SER A 436 1.60 -26.45 -14.51
C SER A 436 1.78 -26.21 -13.01
N ASP A 437 1.37 -27.16 -12.15
CA ASP A 437 1.45 -27.02 -10.69
C ASP A 437 2.88 -27.08 -10.16
N MET A 438 3.72 -27.95 -10.69
CA MET A 438 5.14 -27.96 -10.36
C MET A 438 5.86 -26.69 -10.85
N GLY A 439 5.44 -26.14 -11.99
CA GLY A 439 5.90 -24.84 -12.49
C GLY A 439 5.57 -23.71 -11.52
N TYR A 440 4.37 -23.74 -10.93
CA TYR A 440 3.94 -22.76 -9.93
C TYR A 440 4.72 -22.91 -8.62
N LEU A 441 4.87 -24.13 -8.09
CA LEU A 441 5.66 -24.42 -6.89
C LEU A 441 7.11 -23.94 -7.02
N ARG A 442 7.72 -24.17 -8.19
CA ARG A 442 9.04 -23.65 -8.53
C ARG A 442 9.12 -22.13 -8.61
N SER A 443 7.99 -21.43 -8.73
CA SER A 443 7.93 -19.97 -8.75
C SER A 443 7.85 -19.33 -7.36
N LEU A 444 7.56 -20.10 -6.29
CA LEU A 444 7.37 -19.62 -4.93
C LEU A 444 8.65 -19.00 -4.34
N SER A 445 8.49 -18.14 -3.33
CA SER A 445 9.60 -17.45 -2.65
C SER A 445 10.41 -18.39 -1.75
N ALA A 446 11.44 -17.85 -1.09
CA ALA A 446 12.24 -18.59 -0.10
C ALA A 446 11.42 -19.06 1.11
N ASP A 447 10.25 -18.47 1.36
CA ASP A 447 9.32 -18.90 2.42
C ASP A 447 8.87 -20.36 2.23
N ALA A 448 8.80 -20.85 0.98
CA ALA A 448 8.43 -22.22 0.67
C ALA A 448 9.58 -23.25 0.76
N ALA A 449 10.82 -22.79 0.91
CA ALA A 449 12.00 -23.67 0.92
C ALA A 449 11.94 -24.82 1.96
N PRO A 450 11.44 -24.63 3.19
CA PRO A 450 11.33 -25.72 4.17
C PRO A 450 10.46 -26.90 3.72
N VAL A 451 9.61 -26.70 2.72
CA VAL A 451 8.70 -27.74 2.20
C VAL A 451 9.16 -28.22 0.82
N VAL A 452 9.53 -27.27 -0.07
CA VAL A 452 9.88 -27.60 -1.47
C VAL A 452 11.24 -28.30 -1.56
N VAL A 453 12.23 -27.86 -0.79
CA VAL A 453 13.60 -28.44 -0.87
C VAL A 453 13.63 -29.92 -0.47
N PRO A 454 13.08 -30.34 0.69
CA PRO A 454 13.05 -31.76 1.04
C PRO A 454 12.22 -32.61 0.06
N TYR A 455 11.17 -32.06 -0.53
CA TYR A 455 10.39 -32.75 -1.53
C TYR A 455 11.23 -33.03 -2.81
N LEU A 456 11.97 -32.05 -3.30
CA LEU A 456 12.84 -32.19 -4.48
C LEU A 456 13.97 -33.18 -4.22
N GLU A 457 14.53 -33.19 -3.00
CA GLU A 457 15.56 -34.15 -2.59
C GLU A 457 15.04 -35.59 -2.63
N GLN A 458 13.85 -35.84 -2.10
CA GLN A 458 13.22 -37.16 -2.08
C GLN A 458 12.90 -37.70 -3.50
N HIS A 459 12.65 -36.80 -4.46
CA HIS A 459 12.32 -37.18 -5.84
C HIS A 459 13.52 -37.14 -6.80
N GLY A 460 14.74 -36.96 -6.27
CA GLY A 460 15.98 -37.01 -7.07
C GLY A 460 16.20 -35.81 -8.01
N GLU A 461 15.44 -34.72 -7.84
CA GLU A 461 15.57 -33.50 -8.65
C GLU A 461 16.60 -32.49 -8.10
N GLY A 462 17.18 -32.74 -6.94
CA GLY A 462 18.27 -32.07 -6.23
C GLY A 462 18.75 -30.71 -6.75
N THR A 463 20.08 -30.58 -6.88
CA THR A 463 20.76 -29.31 -7.23
C THR A 463 20.47 -28.77 -8.63
N GLU A 464 19.97 -29.60 -9.56
CA GLU A 464 19.68 -29.19 -10.95
C GLU A 464 18.35 -28.45 -11.10
N ASP A 465 17.45 -28.51 -10.10
CA ASP A 465 16.13 -27.91 -10.18
C ASP A 465 16.18 -26.39 -10.30
N ARG A 466 15.23 -25.85 -11.05
CA ARG A 466 15.10 -24.39 -11.29
C ARG A 466 14.84 -23.61 -9.99
N TYR A 467 14.10 -24.18 -9.03
CA TYR A 467 13.85 -23.55 -7.72
C TYR A 467 15.15 -23.40 -6.94
N VAL A 468 15.92 -24.47 -6.85
CA VAL A 468 17.20 -24.52 -6.14
C VAL A 468 18.18 -23.50 -6.72
N LYS A 469 18.42 -23.49 -8.03
CA LYS A 469 19.30 -22.54 -8.71
C LYS A 469 18.89 -21.06 -8.47
N ARG A 470 17.59 -20.80 -8.45
CA ARG A 470 17.08 -19.46 -8.14
C ARG A 470 17.31 -19.06 -6.69
N MET A 471 17.11 -19.98 -5.75
CA MET A 471 17.36 -19.75 -4.32
C MET A 471 18.85 -19.54 -4.04
N GLU A 472 19.74 -20.31 -4.64
CA GLU A 472 21.20 -20.08 -4.51
C GLU A 472 21.60 -18.66 -4.90
N LYS A 473 21.08 -18.14 -6.01
CA LYS A 473 21.32 -16.77 -6.43
C LYS A 473 20.78 -15.74 -5.41
N ARG A 474 19.61 -15.98 -4.81
CA ARG A 474 19.02 -15.10 -3.78
C ARG A 474 19.79 -15.16 -2.48
N ILE A 475 20.21 -16.33 -2.05
CA ILE A 475 21.00 -16.56 -0.83
C ILE A 475 22.40 -15.97 -0.99
N GLY A 476 23.04 -16.09 -2.15
CA GLY A 476 24.34 -15.50 -2.45
C GLY A 476 24.40 -13.97 -2.31
N THR A 477 23.25 -13.29 -2.20
CA THR A 477 23.16 -11.84 -1.93
C THR A 477 23.02 -11.51 -0.43
N LEU A 478 23.01 -12.52 0.46
CA LEU A 478 22.90 -12.31 1.89
C LEU A 478 24.18 -11.67 2.43
N GLY A 479 24.01 -10.62 3.20
CA GLY A 479 25.02 -9.93 3.95
C GLY A 479 24.39 -9.33 5.21
N ILE A 480 25.17 -8.73 6.10
CA ILE A 480 24.66 -8.16 7.36
C ILE A 480 23.48 -7.20 7.10
N ARG A 481 23.61 -6.32 6.12
CA ARG A 481 22.59 -5.33 5.78
C ARG A 481 21.36 -5.94 5.09
N THR A 482 21.58 -6.94 4.24
CA THR A 482 20.56 -7.61 3.43
C THR A 482 20.01 -8.88 4.11
N TYR A 483 20.35 -9.11 5.38
CA TYR A 483 19.87 -10.26 6.15
C TYR A 483 18.33 -10.28 6.14
N ASN A 484 17.78 -11.43 5.77
CA ASN A 484 16.34 -11.70 5.73
C ASN A 484 16.12 -13.11 6.33
N VAL A 485 15.15 -13.22 7.23
CA VAL A 485 14.92 -14.46 8.01
C VAL A 485 14.57 -15.63 7.10
N SER A 486 13.65 -15.43 6.16
CA SER A 486 13.22 -16.49 5.24
C SER A 486 14.36 -17.00 4.35
N ARG A 487 15.17 -16.08 3.81
CA ARG A 487 16.38 -16.47 3.02
C ARG A 487 17.42 -17.19 3.87
N HIS A 488 17.58 -16.83 5.12
CA HIS A 488 18.50 -17.50 6.03
C HIS A 488 18.03 -18.93 6.33
N ILE A 489 16.73 -19.11 6.60
CA ILE A 489 16.14 -20.44 6.78
C ILE A 489 16.32 -21.28 5.52
N ALA A 490 16.03 -20.72 4.34
CA ALA A 490 16.22 -21.39 3.06
C ALA A 490 17.68 -21.83 2.84
N ALA A 491 18.67 -21.00 3.27
CA ALA A 491 20.09 -21.35 3.18
C ALA A 491 20.42 -22.63 3.96
N GLY A 492 19.88 -22.80 5.16
CA GLY A 492 20.07 -24.01 5.97
C GLY A 492 19.54 -25.28 5.29
N TYR A 493 18.39 -25.21 4.62
CA TYR A 493 17.87 -26.35 3.84
C TYR A 493 18.69 -26.64 2.58
N MET A 494 19.27 -25.61 1.97
CA MET A 494 20.09 -25.74 0.76
C MET A 494 21.50 -26.30 1.05
N GLU A 495 22.04 -26.08 2.27
CA GLU A 495 23.31 -26.67 2.69
C GLU A 495 23.22 -28.19 2.84
N ASN A 496 22.06 -28.71 3.22
CA ASN A 496 21.81 -30.15 3.35
C ASN A 496 21.73 -30.87 1.99
N LEU A 497 21.47 -30.16 0.90
CA LEU A 497 21.44 -30.69 -0.48
C LEU A 497 22.83 -30.88 -1.09
N LYS A 498 23.89 -30.27 -0.53
CA LYS A 498 25.27 -30.35 -0.99
C LYS A 498 26.00 -31.48 -0.27
#